data_d22fe48c31ad87cfa60d252df6700078
#
_entry.id   d22fe48c31ad87cfa60d252df6700078
#
_cell.length_a   1.000
_cell.length_b   1.000
_cell.length_c   1.000
_cell.angle_alpha   90.00
_cell.angle_beta   90.00
_cell.angle_gamma   90.00
#
_symmetry.space_group_name_H-M   'P 1'
#
loop_
_entity.id
_entity.type
_entity.pdbx_description
1 polymer ?
#
loop_
_entity_poly.entity_id
_entity_poly.type
_entity_poly.pdbx_seq_one_letter_code
_entity_poly.pdbx_strand_id
1 'polypeptide(L)'
;MKFKFFGTEIYISFLFCAVLCFMLAIDRTGLIIPTLFAVFIHESGHMLAMWAADCQPKAIRLIPTSVQIVRGFSPKKCGEVAITVCGSAANLVIFGVLFANYYIFKSEQSLLFAVLNLVIAVFNLMPVSGLDGGTLLTLLLSRFTDIYKAESIVRIVTAVFAFLVFLLGVYFWVSGTLNISVFIVARYLTVCSLVKK
;
A
#
# COMPACT_ATOMS: atom_id res chain seq x y z
N MET A 1 8.70 0.37 -20.35
CA MET A 1 9.36 -0.87 -20.78
C MET A 1 8.41 -2.03 -20.55
N LYS A 2 8.38 -3.02 -21.45
CA LYS A 2 7.51 -4.21 -21.39
C LYS A 2 8.38 -5.46 -21.44
N PHE A 3 8.17 -6.40 -20.51
CA PHE A 3 8.75 -7.73 -20.58
C PHE A 3 7.82 -8.78 -19.99
N LYS A 4 7.97 -10.05 -20.39
CA LYS A 4 7.19 -11.17 -19.86
C LYS A 4 8.06 -11.99 -18.91
N PHE A 5 7.54 -12.25 -17.72
CA PHE A 5 8.18 -13.09 -16.72
C PHE A 5 7.16 -14.10 -16.19
N PHE A 6 7.44 -15.40 -16.32
CA PHE A 6 6.54 -16.50 -15.93
C PHE A 6 5.08 -16.33 -16.38
N GLY A 7 4.86 -15.89 -17.62
CA GLY A 7 3.52 -15.73 -18.17
C GLY A 7 2.82 -14.40 -17.83
N THR A 8 3.38 -13.61 -16.90
CA THR A 8 2.86 -12.31 -16.48
C THR A 8 3.55 -11.19 -17.27
N GLU A 9 2.77 -10.24 -17.76
CA GLU A 9 3.30 -9.04 -18.43
C GLU A 9 3.70 -7.99 -17.39
N ILE A 10 4.96 -7.56 -17.39
CA ILE A 10 5.45 -6.50 -16.48
C ILE A 10 5.66 -5.23 -17.29
N TYR A 11 5.00 -4.16 -16.83
CA TYR A 11 5.08 -2.82 -17.41
C TYR A 11 5.75 -1.88 -16.42
N ILE A 12 6.92 -1.35 -16.78
CA ILE A 12 7.60 -0.33 -15.98
C ILE A 12 7.47 1.01 -16.70
N SER A 13 6.82 1.98 -16.05
CA SER A 13 6.75 3.36 -16.54
C SER A 13 8.13 4.02 -16.45
N PHE A 14 8.53 4.77 -17.48
CA PHE A 14 9.73 5.60 -17.41
C PHE A 14 9.68 6.60 -16.26
N LEU A 15 8.52 7.20 -16.03
CA LEU A 15 8.31 8.15 -14.94
C LEU A 15 8.51 7.49 -13.56
N PHE A 16 8.14 6.21 -13.38
CA PHE A 16 8.41 5.46 -12.16
C PHE A 16 9.92 5.36 -11.90
N CYS A 17 10.70 4.97 -12.90
CA CYS A 17 12.17 4.90 -12.76
C CYS A 17 12.77 6.28 -12.46
N ALA A 18 12.32 7.33 -13.13
CA ALA A 18 12.83 8.69 -12.92
C ALA A 18 12.54 9.18 -11.48
N VAL A 19 11.32 8.98 -10.98
CA VAL A 19 10.94 9.33 -9.60
C VAL A 19 11.76 8.52 -8.60
N LEU A 20 11.94 7.22 -8.83
CA LEU A 20 12.73 6.36 -7.95
C LEU A 20 14.19 6.79 -7.90
N CYS A 21 14.82 7.04 -9.06
CA CYS A 21 16.20 7.55 -9.13
C CYS A 21 16.32 8.91 -8.42
N PHE A 22 15.36 9.80 -8.63
CA PHE A 22 15.35 11.11 -7.98
C PHE A 22 15.23 10.99 -6.45
N MET A 23 14.34 10.12 -5.95
CA MET A 23 14.22 9.86 -4.51
C MET A 23 15.52 9.30 -3.93
N LEU A 24 16.12 8.30 -4.60
CA LEU A 24 17.40 7.72 -4.16
C LEU A 24 18.55 8.74 -4.17
N ALA A 25 18.58 9.67 -5.14
CA ALA A 25 19.61 10.71 -5.22
C ALA A 25 19.51 11.76 -4.10
N ILE A 26 18.31 12.00 -3.57
CA ILE A 26 18.06 12.97 -2.48
C ILE A 26 18.09 12.31 -1.10
N ASP A 27 18.04 10.98 -1.04
CA ASP A 27 18.01 10.27 0.24
C ASP A 27 19.30 10.45 1.04
N ARG A 28 19.21 11.31 2.05
CA ARG A 28 20.29 11.50 3.03
C ARG A 28 20.14 10.61 4.27
N THR A 29 18.99 9.97 4.42
CA THR A 29 18.65 9.19 5.61
C THR A 29 18.91 7.70 5.44
N GLY A 30 19.07 7.23 4.19
CA GLY A 30 19.18 5.82 3.84
C GLY A 30 17.89 5.01 4.07
N LEU A 31 16.74 5.69 4.23
CA LEU A 31 15.47 5.04 4.54
C LEU A 31 14.73 4.54 3.29
N ILE A 32 15.07 5.03 2.11
CA ILE A 32 14.34 4.68 0.89
C ILE A 32 14.54 3.21 0.53
N ILE A 33 15.77 2.72 0.55
CA ILE A 33 16.05 1.30 0.23
C ILE A 33 15.31 0.35 1.18
N PRO A 34 15.39 0.50 2.52
CA PRO A 34 14.61 -0.31 3.46
C PRO A 34 13.10 -0.24 3.22
N THR A 35 12.58 0.96 2.91
CA THR A 35 11.15 1.15 2.62
C THR A 35 10.74 0.42 1.35
N LEU A 36 11.54 0.51 0.28
CA LEU A 36 11.29 -0.24 -0.96
C LEU A 36 11.29 -1.74 -0.74
N PHE A 37 12.19 -2.23 0.12
CA PHE A 37 12.22 -3.64 0.48
C PHE A 37 10.96 -4.07 1.24
N ALA A 38 10.47 -3.24 2.17
CA ALA A 38 9.23 -3.50 2.87
C ALA A 38 7.99 -3.43 1.95
N VAL A 39 7.97 -2.54 0.95
CA VAL A 39 6.95 -2.52 -0.11
C VAL A 39 7.04 -3.77 -0.97
N PHE A 40 8.24 -4.21 -1.33
CA PHE A 40 8.44 -5.44 -2.09
C PHE A 40 7.91 -6.69 -1.34
N ILE A 41 8.13 -6.77 -0.03
CA ILE A 41 7.58 -7.83 0.83
C ILE A 41 6.04 -7.79 0.79
N HIS A 42 5.44 -6.60 0.90
CA HIS A 42 4.01 -6.40 0.82
C HIS A 42 3.42 -6.95 -0.48
N GLU A 43 3.94 -6.52 -1.63
CA GLU A 43 3.50 -6.98 -2.95
C GLU A 43 3.71 -8.48 -3.15
N SER A 44 4.81 -9.01 -2.60
CA SER A 44 5.11 -10.45 -2.63
C SER A 44 4.06 -11.26 -1.86
N GLY A 45 3.52 -10.71 -0.75
CA GLY A 45 2.41 -11.32 -0.01
C GLY A 45 1.16 -11.48 -0.87
N HIS A 46 0.78 -10.46 -1.63
CA HIS A 46 -0.33 -10.54 -2.59
C HIS A 46 -0.06 -11.57 -3.69
N MET A 47 1.14 -11.58 -4.25
CA MET A 47 1.51 -12.52 -5.32
C MET A 47 1.47 -13.97 -4.84
N LEU A 48 2.01 -14.26 -3.64
CA LEU A 48 1.95 -15.60 -3.04
C LEU A 48 0.52 -16.06 -2.81
N ALA A 49 -0.35 -15.17 -2.31
CA ALA A 49 -1.76 -15.48 -2.10
C ALA A 49 -2.50 -15.72 -3.43
N MET A 50 -2.19 -14.95 -4.48
CA MET A 50 -2.74 -15.17 -5.83
C MET A 50 -2.26 -16.50 -6.40
N TRP A 51 -1.00 -16.83 -6.24
CA TRP A 51 -0.44 -18.12 -6.68
C TRP A 51 -1.10 -19.30 -5.95
N ALA A 52 -1.27 -19.22 -4.63
CA ALA A 52 -1.95 -20.23 -3.83
C ALA A 52 -3.45 -20.39 -4.16
N ALA A 53 -4.07 -19.33 -4.70
CA ALA A 53 -5.48 -19.34 -5.12
C ALA A 53 -5.67 -19.69 -6.61
N ASP A 54 -4.62 -20.14 -7.32
CA ASP A 54 -4.61 -20.40 -8.77
C ASP A 54 -5.09 -19.20 -9.60
N CYS A 55 -4.92 -17.98 -9.09
CA CYS A 55 -5.35 -16.72 -9.68
C CYS A 55 -4.14 -15.89 -10.12
N GLN A 56 -3.40 -16.38 -11.13
CA GLN A 56 -2.17 -15.69 -11.57
C GLN A 56 -2.46 -14.29 -12.12
N PRO A 57 -1.60 -13.30 -11.79
CA PRO A 57 -1.73 -11.95 -12.33
C PRO A 57 -1.48 -11.96 -13.84
N LYS A 58 -2.35 -11.31 -14.62
CA LYS A 58 -2.15 -11.13 -16.07
C LYS A 58 -1.07 -10.11 -16.38
N ALA A 59 -1.04 -9.03 -15.60
CA ALA A 59 -0.04 -7.98 -15.77
C ALA A 59 0.26 -7.27 -14.45
N ILE A 60 1.50 -6.83 -14.28
CA ILE A 60 1.96 -5.97 -13.18
C ILE A 60 2.38 -4.65 -13.81
N ARG A 61 1.81 -3.53 -13.34
CA ARG A 61 2.12 -2.19 -13.82
C ARG A 61 2.75 -1.37 -12.72
N LEU A 62 4.03 -1.04 -12.89
CA LEU A 62 4.77 -0.15 -12.00
C LEU A 62 4.58 1.30 -12.49
N ILE A 63 3.69 2.03 -11.83
CA ILE A 63 3.44 3.45 -12.07
C ILE A 63 3.91 4.27 -10.86
N PRO A 64 4.23 5.57 -11.01
CA PRO A 64 4.81 6.38 -9.93
C PRO A 64 3.98 6.43 -8.65
N THR A 65 2.68 6.20 -8.75
CA THR A 65 1.73 6.31 -7.63
C THR A 65 1.37 4.98 -6.99
N SER A 66 1.60 3.85 -7.67
CA SER A 66 1.22 2.52 -7.16
C SER A 66 1.77 1.39 -8.00
N VAL A 67 1.88 0.22 -7.40
CA VAL A 67 2.03 -1.06 -8.11
C VAL A 67 0.64 -1.60 -8.40
N GLN A 68 0.24 -1.65 -9.67
CA GLN A 68 -1.06 -2.18 -10.08
C GLN A 68 -0.92 -3.61 -10.55
N ILE A 69 -1.48 -4.54 -9.81
CA ILE A 69 -1.58 -5.95 -10.21
C ILE A 69 -2.91 -6.15 -10.95
N VAL A 70 -2.83 -6.33 -12.27
CA VAL A 70 -3.99 -6.65 -13.10
C VAL A 70 -4.28 -8.14 -12.94
N ARG A 71 -5.35 -8.45 -12.22
CA ARG A 71 -5.77 -9.83 -11.93
C ARG A 71 -6.31 -10.51 -13.18
N GLY A 72 -6.12 -11.82 -13.28
CA GLY A 72 -6.86 -12.70 -14.14
C GLY A 72 -8.31 -12.86 -13.64
N PHE A 73 -9.04 -13.79 -14.23
CA PHE A 73 -10.40 -14.12 -13.77
C PHE A 73 -10.35 -14.68 -12.34
N SER A 74 -11.04 -14.04 -11.38
CA SER A 74 -11.12 -14.53 -10.00
C SER A 74 -12.41 -15.33 -9.83
N PRO A 75 -12.34 -16.64 -9.56
CA PRO A 75 -13.54 -17.47 -9.50
C PRO A 75 -14.29 -17.44 -8.17
N LYS A 76 -13.75 -16.90 -7.07
CA LYS A 76 -14.41 -16.95 -5.75
C LYS A 76 -14.15 -15.69 -4.93
N LYS A 77 -15.23 -15.07 -4.40
CA LYS A 77 -15.19 -13.89 -3.48
C LYS A 77 -14.33 -14.11 -2.23
N CYS A 78 -14.24 -15.33 -1.70
CA CYS A 78 -13.37 -15.64 -0.55
C CYS A 78 -11.87 -15.53 -0.85
N GLY A 79 -11.44 -15.82 -2.07
CA GLY A 79 -10.05 -15.65 -2.48
C GLY A 79 -9.62 -14.18 -2.52
N GLU A 80 -10.52 -13.27 -2.90
CA GLU A 80 -10.21 -11.84 -2.98
C GLU A 80 -9.89 -11.22 -1.62
N VAL A 81 -10.63 -11.60 -0.57
CA VAL A 81 -10.36 -11.14 0.80
C VAL A 81 -8.99 -11.63 1.28
N ALA A 82 -8.69 -12.93 1.10
CA ALA A 82 -7.41 -13.50 1.47
C ALA A 82 -6.25 -12.81 0.74
N ILE A 83 -6.35 -12.67 -0.59
CA ILE A 83 -5.36 -11.98 -1.40
C ILE A 83 -5.12 -10.56 -0.88
N THR A 84 -6.19 -9.81 -0.59
CA THR A 84 -6.10 -8.42 -0.13
C THR A 84 -5.41 -8.30 1.24
N VAL A 85 -5.63 -9.25 2.15
CA VAL A 85 -5.03 -9.22 3.50
C VAL A 85 -3.58 -9.69 3.50
N CYS A 86 -3.20 -10.60 2.58
CA CYS A 86 -1.90 -11.26 2.60
C CYS A 86 -0.70 -10.30 2.43
N GLY A 87 -0.85 -9.18 1.72
CA GLY A 87 0.20 -8.17 1.63
C GLY A 87 0.58 -7.60 3.00
N SER A 88 -0.42 -7.09 3.72
CA SER A 88 -0.21 -6.57 5.08
C SER A 88 0.18 -7.66 6.07
N ALA A 89 -0.36 -8.89 5.93
CA ALA A 89 0.02 -10.02 6.76
C ALA A 89 1.50 -10.39 6.58
N ALA A 90 2.03 -10.38 5.36
CA ALA A 90 3.44 -10.61 5.10
C ALA A 90 4.33 -9.61 5.85
N ASN A 91 3.99 -8.32 5.78
CA ASN A 91 4.73 -7.29 6.51
C ASN A 91 4.63 -7.47 8.04
N LEU A 92 3.47 -7.88 8.58
CA LEU A 92 3.33 -8.15 10.02
C LEU A 92 4.17 -9.35 10.47
N VAL A 93 4.28 -10.39 9.63
CA VAL A 93 5.16 -11.53 9.92
C VAL A 93 6.63 -11.08 9.94
N ILE A 94 7.07 -10.32 8.95
CA ILE A 94 8.44 -9.79 8.91
C ILE A 94 8.70 -8.82 10.07
N PHE A 95 7.72 -7.96 10.42
CA PHE A 95 7.82 -7.16 11.64
C PHE A 95 8.09 -8.01 12.87
N GLY A 96 7.32 -9.08 13.09
CA GLY A 96 7.49 -9.98 14.26
C GLY A 96 8.87 -10.61 14.30
N VAL A 97 9.37 -11.12 13.16
CA VAL A 97 10.70 -11.72 13.05
C VAL A 97 11.81 -10.71 13.35
N LEU A 98 11.75 -9.54 12.74
CA LEU A 98 12.76 -8.48 12.93
C LEU A 98 12.72 -7.87 14.32
N PHE A 99 11.54 -7.73 14.92
CA PHE A 99 11.38 -7.27 16.29
C PHE A 99 11.95 -8.29 17.29
N ALA A 100 11.72 -9.59 17.09
CA ALA A 100 12.35 -10.64 17.89
C ALA A 100 13.89 -10.61 17.75
N ASN A 101 14.39 -10.41 16.51
CA ASN A 101 15.81 -10.27 16.26
C ASN A 101 16.40 -9.04 17.03
N TYR A 102 15.70 -7.89 16.99
CA TYR A 102 16.11 -6.74 17.80
C TYR A 102 16.14 -7.06 19.29
N TYR A 103 15.14 -7.77 19.81
CA TYR A 103 15.09 -8.09 21.23
C TYR A 103 16.28 -8.95 21.67
N ILE A 104 16.69 -9.90 20.83
CA ILE A 104 17.79 -10.83 21.10
C ILE A 104 19.17 -10.17 20.92
N PHE A 105 19.39 -9.50 19.78
CA PHE A 105 20.69 -9.00 19.35
C PHE A 105 20.89 -7.50 19.53
N LYS A 106 19.85 -6.76 19.96
CA LYS A 106 19.85 -5.28 20.14
C LYS A 106 20.29 -4.51 18.89
N SER A 107 20.00 -5.05 17.71
CA SER A 107 20.35 -4.43 16.42
C SER A 107 19.37 -3.30 16.07
N GLU A 108 19.82 -2.05 16.11
CA GLU A 108 19.02 -0.86 15.74
C GLU A 108 18.51 -0.95 14.29
N GLN A 109 19.30 -1.55 13.41
CA GLN A 109 18.87 -1.78 12.02
C GLN A 109 17.67 -2.70 11.96
N SER A 110 17.64 -3.79 12.74
CA SER A 110 16.49 -4.70 12.80
C SER A 110 15.24 -3.99 13.31
N LEU A 111 15.37 -3.11 14.30
CA LEU A 111 14.26 -2.30 14.79
C LEU A 111 13.73 -1.35 13.71
N LEU A 112 14.61 -0.65 13.01
CA LEU A 112 14.25 0.23 11.92
C LEU A 112 13.44 -0.52 10.83
N PHE A 113 13.96 -1.65 10.36
CA PHE A 113 13.26 -2.47 9.37
C PHE A 113 11.93 -3.03 9.90
N ALA A 114 11.87 -3.42 11.18
CA ALA A 114 10.64 -3.86 11.82
C ALA A 114 9.58 -2.74 11.79
N VAL A 115 9.93 -1.54 12.25
CA VAL A 115 9.02 -0.39 12.28
C VAL A 115 8.51 -0.03 10.88
N LEU A 116 9.38 -0.05 9.87
CA LEU A 116 8.98 0.22 8.48
C LEU A 116 7.93 -0.79 7.98
N ASN A 117 8.14 -2.09 8.25
CA ASN A 117 7.17 -3.13 7.88
C ASN A 117 5.84 -2.94 8.63
N LEU A 118 5.88 -2.60 9.92
CA LEU A 118 4.66 -2.32 10.69
C LEU A 118 3.91 -1.12 10.13
N VAL A 119 4.60 -0.03 9.84
CA VAL A 119 4.00 1.20 9.28
C VAL A 119 3.33 0.91 7.94
N ILE A 120 4.00 0.17 7.04
CA ILE A 120 3.42 -0.20 5.74
C ILE A 120 2.20 -1.10 5.92
N ALA A 121 2.26 -2.09 6.83
CA ALA A 121 1.12 -2.96 7.09
C ALA A 121 -0.09 -2.19 7.61
N VAL A 122 0.09 -1.34 8.63
CA VAL A 122 -0.98 -0.52 9.22
C VAL A 122 -1.53 0.47 8.22
N PHE A 123 -0.66 1.16 7.46
CA PHE A 123 -1.08 2.12 6.45
C PHE A 123 -1.94 1.46 5.36
N ASN A 124 -1.53 0.30 4.85
CA ASN A 124 -2.29 -0.41 3.82
C ASN A 124 -3.61 -1.01 4.34
N LEU A 125 -3.73 -1.29 5.64
CA LEU A 125 -5.00 -1.74 6.27
C LEU A 125 -5.97 -0.58 6.57
N MET A 126 -5.57 0.68 6.40
CA MET A 126 -6.51 1.79 6.57
C MET A 126 -7.68 1.67 5.59
N PRO A 127 -8.93 1.96 6.04
CA PRO A 127 -10.15 1.84 5.22
C PRO A 127 -10.27 3.00 4.23
N VAL A 128 -9.24 3.17 3.40
CA VAL A 128 -9.09 4.28 2.45
C VAL A 128 -9.11 3.73 1.03
N SER A 129 -9.87 4.36 0.15
CA SER A 129 -9.91 4.02 -1.28
C SER A 129 -8.50 4.08 -1.89
N GLY A 130 -8.12 3.04 -2.61
CA GLY A 130 -6.77 2.92 -3.20
C GLY A 130 -5.78 2.12 -2.35
N LEU A 131 -6.08 1.83 -1.08
CA LEU A 131 -5.34 0.93 -0.20
C LEU A 131 -6.05 -0.42 -0.05
N ASP A 132 -5.35 -1.41 0.48
CA ASP A 132 -5.92 -2.75 0.70
C ASP A 132 -7.09 -2.74 1.68
N GLY A 133 -7.00 -1.96 2.76
CA GLY A 133 -8.06 -1.80 3.73
C GLY A 133 -9.34 -1.22 3.13
N GLY A 134 -9.23 -0.30 2.17
CA GLY A 134 -10.37 0.20 1.41
C GLY A 134 -10.98 -0.86 0.51
N THR A 135 -10.14 -1.65 -0.17
CA THR A 135 -10.58 -2.79 -0.98
C THR A 135 -11.25 -3.85 -0.11
N LEU A 136 -10.65 -4.19 1.03
CA LEU A 136 -11.20 -5.13 2.01
C LEU A 136 -12.56 -4.66 2.52
N LEU A 137 -12.68 -3.39 2.90
CA LEU A 137 -13.94 -2.81 3.37
C LEU A 137 -15.02 -2.87 2.27
N THR A 138 -14.67 -2.55 1.01
CA THR A 138 -15.59 -2.67 -0.12
C THR A 138 -16.07 -4.11 -0.29
N LEU A 139 -15.16 -5.09 -0.25
CA LEU A 139 -15.50 -6.51 -0.36
C LEU A 139 -16.41 -6.99 0.79
N LEU A 140 -16.16 -6.54 2.01
CA LEU A 140 -16.99 -6.89 3.16
C LEU A 140 -18.39 -6.26 3.07
N LEU A 141 -18.47 -4.98 2.73
CA LEU A 141 -19.76 -4.27 2.57
C LEU A 141 -20.57 -4.81 1.40
N SER A 142 -19.93 -5.23 0.30
CA SER A 142 -20.59 -5.81 -0.87
C SER A 142 -21.28 -7.15 -0.59
N ARG A 143 -21.08 -7.75 0.58
CA ARG A 143 -21.84 -8.92 1.03
C ARG A 143 -23.25 -8.58 1.50
N PHE A 144 -23.45 -7.33 1.96
CA PHE A 144 -24.69 -6.84 2.57
C PHE A 144 -25.38 -5.78 1.73
N THR A 145 -24.64 -5.13 0.80
CA THR A 145 -25.13 -4.04 -0.04
C THR A 145 -24.65 -4.20 -1.49
N ASP A 146 -25.21 -3.39 -2.39
CA ASP A 146 -24.70 -3.32 -3.76
C ASP A 146 -23.28 -2.77 -3.79
N ILE A 147 -22.46 -3.26 -4.72
CA ILE A 147 -21.06 -2.86 -4.88
C ILE A 147 -20.90 -1.35 -5.04
N TYR A 148 -21.79 -0.68 -5.77
CA TYR A 148 -21.79 0.78 -5.95
C TYR A 148 -22.01 1.55 -4.65
N LYS A 149 -22.89 1.03 -3.76
CA LYS A 149 -23.11 1.60 -2.43
C LYS A 149 -21.90 1.38 -1.54
N ALA A 150 -21.31 0.17 -1.55
CA ALA A 150 -20.10 -0.15 -0.81
C ALA A 150 -18.93 0.78 -1.20
N GLU A 151 -18.69 0.97 -2.50
CA GLU A 151 -17.68 1.90 -2.99
C GLU A 151 -17.96 3.35 -2.58
N SER A 152 -19.23 3.78 -2.58
CA SER A 152 -19.61 5.11 -2.15
C SER A 152 -19.33 5.33 -0.67
N ILE A 153 -19.60 4.35 0.18
CA ILE A 153 -19.30 4.40 1.62
C ILE A 153 -17.78 4.55 1.82
N VAL A 154 -16.98 3.70 1.15
CA VAL A 154 -15.51 3.75 1.27
C VAL A 154 -14.96 5.10 0.80
N ARG A 155 -15.53 5.71 -0.25
CA ARG A 155 -15.15 7.07 -0.70
C ARG A 155 -15.46 8.12 0.37
N ILE A 156 -16.63 8.05 1.01
CA ILE A 156 -16.98 8.99 2.10
C ILE A 156 -16.00 8.82 3.26
N VAL A 157 -15.71 7.59 3.67
CA VAL A 157 -14.71 7.30 4.72
C VAL A 157 -13.35 7.89 4.33
N THR A 158 -12.92 7.70 3.08
CA THR A 158 -11.66 8.27 2.57
C THR A 158 -11.65 9.80 2.64
N ALA A 159 -12.76 10.45 2.25
CA ALA A 159 -12.88 11.90 2.31
C ALA A 159 -12.79 12.43 3.76
N VAL A 160 -13.41 11.73 4.71
CA VAL A 160 -13.31 12.06 6.14
C VAL A 160 -11.86 11.92 6.63
N PHE A 161 -11.17 10.82 6.28
CA PHE A 161 -9.75 10.67 6.61
C PHE A 161 -8.88 11.76 5.99
N ALA A 162 -9.11 12.09 4.71
CA ALA A 162 -8.39 13.17 4.03
C ALA A 162 -8.58 14.52 4.75
N PHE A 163 -9.80 14.81 5.18
CA PHE A 163 -10.12 16.02 5.93
C PHE A 163 -9.43 16.06 7.30
N LEU A 164 -9.42 14.94 8.04
CA LEU A 164 -8.74 14.86 9.33
C LEU A 164 -7.22 15.05 9.19
N VAL A 165 -6.60 14.42 8.17
CA VAL A 165 -5.17 14.60 7.88
C VAL A 165 -4.87 16.04 7.47
N PHE A 166 -5.76 16.69 6.71
CA PHE A 166 -5.64 18.10 6.36
C PHE A 166 -5.69 18.99 7.61
N LEU A 167 -6.63 18.76 8.53
CA LEU A 167 -6.73 19.51 9.79
C LEU A 167 -5.45 19.34 10.65
N LEU A 168 -4.90 18.13 10.71
CA LEU A 168 -3.60 17.88 11.36
C LEU A 168 -2.48 18.70 10.71
N GLY A 169 -2.46 18.78 9.38
CA GLY A 169 -1.50 19.62 8.66
C GLY A 169 -1.63 21.11 9.03
N VAL A 170 -2.85 21.62 9.10
CA VAL A 170 -3.13 23.01 9.53
C VAL A 170 -2.70 23.22 10.99
N TYR A 171 -2.98 22.28 11.87
CA TYR A 171 -2.54 22.34 13.27
C TYR A 171 -1.01 22.44 13.40
N PHE A 172 -0.26 21.60 12.69
CA PHE A 172 1.20 21.66 12.67
C PHE A 172 1.72 22.98 12.08
N TRP A 173 1.06 23.51 11.06
CA TRP A 173 1.43 24.78 10.49
C TRP A 173 1.27 25.92 11.50
N VAL A 174 0.12 25.99 12.18
CA VAL A 174 -0.16 27.03 13.21
C VAL A 174 0.78 26.89 14.40
N SER A 175 1.18 25.64 14.74
CA SER A 175 2.14 25.36 15.84
C SER A 175 3.60 25.66 15.47
N GLY A 176 3.88 26.22 14.28
CA GLY A 176 5.23 26.57 13.83
C GLY A 176 6.08 25.41 13.32
N THR A 177 5.54 24.21 13.24
CA THR A 177 6.21 23.00 12.71
C THR A 177 5.62 22.61 11.36
N LEU A 178 5.93 23.40 10.31
CA LEU A 178 5.40 23.13 8.97
C LEU A 178 5.90 21.78 8.45
N ASN A 179 5.00 20.83 8.26
CA ASN A 179 5.30 19.53 7.68
C ASN A 179 4.57 19.37 6.34
N ILE A 180 5.28 19.67 5.25
CA ILE A 180 4.73 19.59 3.87
C ILE A 180 4.24 18.17 3.54
N SER A 181 4.87 17.13 4.08
CA SER A 181 4.49 15.73 3.83
C SER A 181 3.04 15.45 4.19
N VAL A 182 2.52 16.03 5.27
CA VAL A 182 1.12 15.85 5.71
C VAL A 182 0.14 16.40 4.67
N PHE A 183 0.44 17.55 4.07
CA PHE A 183 -0.38 18.13 3.01
C PHE A 183 -0.34 17.30 1.71
N ILE A 184 0.82 16.71 1.39
CA ILE A 184 0.95 15.80 0.24
C ILE A 184 0.08 14.56 0.45
N VAL A 185 0.11 13.97 1.65
CA VAL A 185 -0.74 12.81 2.00
C VAL A 185 -2.23 13.19 1.94
N ALA A 186 -2.63 14.32 2.53
CA ALA A 186 -4.01 14.79 2.49
C ALA A 186 -4.51 14.98 1.03
N ARG A 187 -3.67 15.57 0.17
CA ARG A 187 -3.98 15.72 -1.27
C ARG A 187 -4.11 14.37 -1.97
N TYR A 188 -3.20 13.44 -1.70
CA TYR A 188 -3.27 12.09 -2.27
C TYR A 188 -4.59 11.40 -1.89
N LEU A 189 -4.98 11.42 -0.62
CA LEU A 189 -6.24 10.85 -0.13
C LEU A 189 -7.47 11.52 -0.77
N THR A 190 -7.43 12.84 -0.96
CA THR A 190 -8.51 13.58 -1.65
C THR A 190 -8.64 13.11 -3.10
N VAL A 191 -7.54 12.97 -3.82
CA VAL A 191 -7.56 12.43 -5.20
C VAL A 191 -8.13 11.01 -5.22
N CYS A 192 -7.72 10.14 -4.29
CA CYS A 192 -8.26 8.77 -4.18
C CYS A 192 -9.77 8.75 -3.91
N SER A 193 -10.31 9.73 -3.17
CA SER A 193 -11.77 9.83 -2.93
C SER A 193 -12.56 10.28 -4.15
N LEU A 194 -11.94 11.03 -5.08
CA LEU A 194 -12.59 11.58 -6.28
C LEU A 194 -12.54 10.65 -7.49
N VAL A 195 -11.54 9.77 -7.57
CA VAL A 195 -11.39 8.85 -8.70
C VAL A 195 -12.45 7.75 -8.62
N LYS A 196 -13.39 7.77 -9.58
CA LYS A 196 -14.30 6.64 -9.84
C LYS A 196 -13.51 5.52 -10.53
N LYS A 197 -13.49 4.35 -9.94
CA LYS A 197 -13.04 3.12 -10.62
C LYS A 197 -14.15 2.56 -11.49
#